data_a916ff769355f13bf550d420a4a8e8a4
#
_entry.id   a916ff769355f13bf550d420a4a8e8a4
#
_cell.length_a   1.000
_cell.length_b   1.000
_cell.length_c   1.000
_cell.angle_alpha   90.00
_cell.angle_beta   90.00
_cell.angle_gamma   90.00
#
_symmetry.space_group_name_H-M   'P 1'
#
loop_
_entity.id
_entity.type
_entity.pdbx_description
1 polymer ?
#
loop_
_entity_poly.entity_id
_entity_poly.type
_entity_poly.pdbx_seq_one_letter_code
_entity_poly.pdbx_strand_id
1 'polypeptide(L)'
;LRTVETSLKYLRLEHVDLLALHGINNRELLQQALRKDGCVAVARKLQKEGRACFLGFSTHATTDIILEAIQSGEFDYVNLHWYFVNDLNWLAVEAAQAHDMGVFIISPNEKGGKLFEPPPKLVELCAPLSPMQFNDLYCLARPQVHTLSCGAARPGDFDEHIAALAHYDKIAETI
;
A
#
# COMPACT_ATOMS: atom_id res chain seq x y z
N LEU A 1 -2.28 -6.97 -21.45
CA LEU A 1 -2.84 -8.32 -21.53
C LEU A 1 -1.78 -9.41 -21.41
N ARG A 2 -0.84 -9.52 -22.35
CA ARG A 2 0.17 -10.60 -22.36
C ARG A 2 0.91 -10.79 -21.04
N THR A 3 1.25 -9.71 -20.34
CA THR A 3 1.94 -9.77 -19.05
C THR A 3 1.06 -10.41 -17.97
N VAL A 4 -0.21 -10.01 -17.86
CA VAL A 4 -1.15 -10.56 -16.90
C VAL A 4 -1.42 -12.04 -17.16
N GLU A 5 -1.65 -12.41 -18.43
CA GLU A 5 -1.85 -13.81 -18.82
C GLU A 5 -0.65 -14.70 -18.47
N THR A 6 0.56 -14.19 -18.74
CA THR A 6 1.80 -14.89 -18.38
C THR A 6 1.92 -15.06 -16.85
N SER A 7 1.62 -14.01 -16.08
CA SER A 7 1.66 -14.06 -14.62
C SER A 7 0.64 -15.04 -14.05
N LEU A 8 -0.61 -15.02 -14.51
CA LEU A 8 -1.63 -15.97 -14.09
C LEU A 8 -1.23 -17.41 -14.37
N LYS A 9 -0.65 -17.67 -15.55
CA LYS A 9 -0.15 -19.01 -15.91
C LYS A 9 0.97 -19.47 -14.96
N TYR A 10 1.93 -18.60 -14.62
CA TYR A 10 3.00 -18.94 -13.67
C TYR A 10 2.47 -19.17 -12.26
N LEU A 11 1.51 -18.37 -11.82
CA LEU A 11 0.85 -18.51 -10.54
C LEU A 11 -0.13 -19.70 -10.49
N ARG A 12 -0.46 -20.30 -11.64
CA ARG A 12 -1.50 -21.34 -11.79
C ARG A 12 -2.87 -20.88 -11.28
N LEU A 13 -3.20 -19.62 -11.58
CA LEU A 13 -4.47 -18.99 -11.21
C LEU A 13 -5.25 -18.64 -12.47
N GLU A 14 -6.57 -18.66 -12.37
CA GLU A 14 -7.47 -18.19 -13.43
C GLU A 14 -7.76 -16.69 -13.29
N HIS A 15 -7.73 -16.16 -12.08
CA HIS A 15 -7.93 -14.75 -11.75
C HIS A 15 -7.08 -14.32 -10.56
N VAL A 16 -7.03 -13.03 -10.31
CA VAL A 16 -6.48 -12.41 -9.10
C VAL A 16 -7.55 -11.51 -8.47
N ASP A 17 -7.55 -11.42 -7.14
CA ASP A 17 -8.45 -10.52 -6.43
C ASP A 17 -8.04 -9.06 -6.66
N LEU A 18 -6.76 -8.77 -6.58
CA LEU A 18 -6.20 -7.43 -6.67
C LEU A 18 -5.24 -7.31 -7.85
N LEU A 19 -5.52 -6.38 -8.76
CA LEU A 19 -4.65 -6.01 -9.87
C LEU A 19 -4.26 -4.55 -9.74
N ALA A 20 -2.97 -4.25 -9.57
CA ALA A 20 -2.47 -2.88 -9.50
C ALA A 20 -1.74 -2.44 -10.77
N LEU A 21 -2.00 -1.22 -11.22
CA LEU A 21 -1.12 -0.52 -12.14
C LEU A 21 0.10 -0.02 -11.37
N HIS A 22 1.27 -0.54 -11.72
CA HIS A 22 2.49 -0.23 -10.99
C HIS A 22 3.09 1.11 -11.40
N GLY A 23 3.38 1.94 -10.40
CA GLY A 23 4.25 3.12 -10.58
C GLY A 23 3.59 4.32 -11.26
N ILE A 24 2.36 4.67 -10.91
CA ILE A 24 1.76 5.96 -11.30
C ILE A 24 2.43 7.07 -10.47
N ASN A 25 3.62 7.49 -10.88
CA ASN A 25 4.51 8.32 -10.08
C ASN A 25 4.52 9.82 -10.49
N ASN A 26 3.83 10.16 -11.55
CA ASN A 26 3.71 11.54 -12.00
C ASN A 26 2.43 11.73 -12.83
N ARG A 27 2.09 13.00 -13.10
CA ARG A 27 0.87 13.37 -13.84
C ARG A 27 0.85 12.82 -15.26
N GLU A 28 1.98 12.74 -15.93
CA GLU A 28 2.07 12.22 -17.29
C GLU A 28 1.70 10.72 -17.32
N LEU A 29 2.24 9.91 -16.40
CA LEU A 29 1.91 8.49 -16.27
C LEU A 29 0.43 8.29 -15.91
N LEU A 30 -0.11 9.13 -15.03
CA LEU A 30 -1.54 9.11 -14.71
C LEU A 30 -2.40 9.38 -15.95
N GLN A 31 -2.10 10.44 -16.68
CA GLN A 31 -2.82 10.79 -17.91
C GLN A 31 -2.72 9.69 -18.97
N GLN A 32 -1.55 9.09 -19.15
CA GLN A 32 -1.37 7.94 -20.06
C GLN A 32 -2.20 6.73 -19.62
N ALA A 33 -2.24 6.44 -18.33
CA ALA A 33 -3.03 5.33 -17.79
C ALA A 33 -4.55 5.53 -18.00
N LEU A 34 -5.03 6.78 -17.84
CA LEU A 34 -6.44 7.15 -17.95
C LEU A 34 -6.93 7.36 -19.38
N ARG A 35 -6.05 7.37 -20.41
CA ARG A 35 -6.46 7.50 -21.80
C ARG A 35 -7.44 6.38 -22.19
N LYS A 36 -8.29 6.65 -23.17
CA LYS A 36 -9.27 5.68 -23.70
C LYS A 36 -8.65 4.33 -24.13
N ASP A 37 -7.40 4.36 -24.59
CA ASP A 37 -6.57 3.22 -24.98
C ASP A 37 -5.49 2.89 -23.95
N GLY A 38 -5.58 3.45 -22.73
CA GLY A 38 -4.60 3.31 -21.65
C GLY A 38 -4.73 2.02 -20.85
N CYS A 39 -3.84 1.88 -19.86
CA CYS A 39 -3.78 0.67 -19.03
C CYS A 39 -5.04 0.45 -18.20
N VAL A 40 -5.74 1.51 -17.77
CA VAL A 40 -7.01 1.42 -17.04
C VAL A 40 -8.07 0.72 -17.89
N ALA A 41 -8.22 1.11 -19.15
CA ALA A 41 -9.19 0.50 -20.07
C ALA A 41 -8.92 -1.01 -20.26
N VAL A 42 -7.65 -1.40 -20.34
CA VAL A 42 -7.23 -2.81 -20.43
C VAL A 42 -7.55 -3.56 -19.12
N ALA A 43 -7.28 -2.96 -17.96
CA ALA A 43 -7.55 -3.55 -16.66
C ALA A 43 -9.07 -3.71 -16.42
N ARG A 44 -9.88 -2.71 -16.78
CA ARG A 44 -11.34 -2.79 -16.73
C ARG A 44 -11.91 -3.91 -17.64
N LYS A 45 -11.25 -4.18 -18.78
CA LYS A 45 -11.59 -5.35 -19.61
C LYS A 45 -11.32 -6.66 -18.86
N LEU A 46 -10.17 -6.78 -18.19
CA LEU A 46 -9.83 -7.97 -17.39
C LEU A 46 -10.83 -8.18 -16.25
N GLN A 47 -11.30 -7.13 -15.60
CA GLN A 47 -12.36 -7.22 -14.58
C GLN A 47 -13.67 -7.76 -15.18
N LYS A 48 -14.09 -7.23 -16.33
CA LYS A 48 -15.32 -7.71 -17.02
C LYS A 48 -15.22 -9.17 -17.45
N GLU A 49 -14.01 -9.65 -17.75
CA GLU A 49 -13.71 -11.04 -18.10
C GLU A 49 -13.56 -11.95 -16.85
N GLY A 50 -13.71 -11.41 -15.64
CA GLY A 50 -13.54 -12.15 -14.37
C GLY A 50 -12.08 -12.54 -14.08
N ARG A 51 -11.10 -11.86 -14.70
CA ARG A 51 -9.66 -12.13 -14.54
C ARG A 51 -9.01 -11.30 -13.43
N ALA A 52 -9.70 -10.27 -12.96
CA ALA A 52 -9.34 -9.46 -11.79
C ALA A 52 -10.61 -8.99 -11.09
N CYS A 53 -10.61 -8.94 -9.75
CA CYS A 53 -11.78 -8.43 -9.00
C CYS A 53 -11.69 -6.92 -8.80
N PHE A 54 -10.57 -6.42 -8.29
CA PHE A 54 -10.37 -5.01 -7.98
C PHE A 54 -9.17 -4.45 -8.73
N LEU A 55 -9.29 -3.21 -9.19
CA LEU A 55 -8.24 -2.46 -9.86
C LEU A 55 -7.67 -1.39 -8.93
N GLY A 56 -6.38 -1.44 -8.66
CA GLY A 56 -5.68 -0.42 -7.90
C GLY A 56 -4.51 0.19 -8.63
N PHE A 57 -3.79 1.05 -7.92
CA PHE A 57 -2.51 1.57 -8.38
C PHE A 57 -1.49 1.65 -7.25
N SER A 58 -0.21 1.57 -7.60
CA SER A 58 0.89 1.85 -6.67
C SER A 58 1.60 3.13 -7.07
N THR A 59 2.07 3.89 -6.09
CA THR A 59 2.65 5.21 -6.35
C THR A 59 3.74 5.61 -5.36
N HIS A 60 4.69 6.40 -5.88
CA HIS A 60 5.67 7.18 -5.13
C HIS A 60 5.55 8.67 -5.48
N ALA A 61 4.40 9.07 -6.03
CA ALA A 61 4.14 10.44 -6.43
C ALA A 61 3.98 11.37 -5.21
N THR A 62 3.95 12.66 -5.47
CA THR A 62 3.54 13.68 -4.51
C THR A 62 2.04 13.58 -4.23
N THR A 63 1.62 14.05 -3.08
CA THR A 63 0.23 13.91 -2.59
C THR A 63 -0.79 14.47 -3.58
N ASP A 64 -0.50 15.57 -4.29
CA ASP A 64 -1.38 16.17 -5.29
C ASP A 64 -1.68 15.21 -6.46
N ILE A 65 -0.67 14.48 -6.94
CA ILE A 65 -0.85 13.48 -8.01
C ILE A 65 -1.64 12.26 -7.50
N ILE A 66 -1.41 11.85 -6.25
CA ILE A 66 -2.17 10.76 -5.64
C ILE A 66 -3.64 11.14 -5.53
N LEU A 67 -3.93 12.37 -5.08
CA LEU A 67 -5.29 12.90 -5.01
C LEU A 67 -5.96 12.95 -6.39
N GLU A 68 -5.24 13.40 -7.44
CA GLU A 68 -5.74 13.37 -8.82
C GLU A 68 -6.13 11.94 -9.27
N ALA A 69 -5.29 10.96 -8.95
CA ALA A 69 -5.56 9.56 -9.28
C ALA A 69 -6.81 9.03 -8.55
N ILE A 70 -6.94 9.32 -7.25
CA ILE A 70 -8.12 8.94 -6.45
C ILE A 70 -9.38 9.59 -7.00
N GLN A 71 -9.34 10.91 -7.27
CA GLN A 71 -10.46 11.69 -7.78
C GLN A 71 -10.91 11.28 -9.19
N SER A 72 -10.06 10.57 -9.95
CA SER A 72 -10.45 10.02 -11.24
C SER A 72 -11.61 9.02 -11.16
N GLY A 73 -11.83 8.40 -10.00
CA GLY A 73 -12.86 7.37 -9.79
C GLY A 73 -12.59 6.05 -10.51
N GLU A 74 -11.37 5.85 -11.02
CA GLU A 74 -11.02 4.69 -11.82
C GLU A 74 -10.34 3.57 -11.03
N PHE A 75 -10.16 3.73 -9.72
CA PHE A 75 -9.44 2.76 -8.91
C PHE A 75 -10.23 2.36 -7.68
N ASP A 76 -10.13 1.09 -7.32
CA ASP A 76 -10.79 0.49 -6.17
C ASP A 76 -9.88 0.48 -4.92
N TYR A 77 -8.55 0.63 -5.11
CA TYR A 77 -7.60 0.70 -4.00
C TYR A 77 -6.30 1.40 -4.42
N VAL A 78 -5.52 1.83 -3.42
CA VAL A 78 -4.22 2.48 -3.61
C VAL A 78 -3.14 1.84 -2.73
N ASN A 79 -1.95 1.66 -3.30
CA ASN A 79 -0.73 1.31 -2.58
C ASN A 79 0.14 2.57 -2.48
N LEU A 80 0.31 3.12 -1.26
CA LEU A 80 1.04 4.35 -1.03
C LEU A 80 1.92 4.27 0.23
N HIS A 81 2.81 5.25 0.39
CA HIS A 81 3.63 5.40 1.58
C HIS A 81 2.95 6.33 2.57
N TRP A 82 2.63 5.81 3.73
CA TRP A 82 2.22 6.59 4.90
C TRP A 82 2.53 5.77 6.15
N TYR A 83 3.31 6.31 7.06
CA TYR A 83 3.68 5.68 8.32
C TYR A 83 4.28 6.73 9.26
N PHE A 84 4.50 6.43 10.54
CA PHE A 84 4.76 7.43 11.57
C PHE A 84 5.99 8.31 11.32
N VAL A 85 7.03 7.80 10.62
CA VAL A 85 8.21 8.59 10.21
C VAL A 85 8.04 9.27 8.83
N ASN A 86 6.91 9.06 8.15
CA ASN A 86 6.59 9.64 6.85
C ASN A 86 5.07 9.86 6.72
N ASP A 87 4.60 10.98 7.22
CA ASP A 87 3.19 11.33 7.34
C ASP A 87 2.65 12.19 6.17
N LEU A 88 3.44 12.35 5.10
CA LEU A 88 3.13 13.29 4.02
C LEU A 88 1.82 12.98 3.27
N ASN A 89 1.43 11.72 3.18
CA ASN A 89 0.29 11.28 2.37
C ASN A 89 -1.00 11.04 3.16
N TRP A 90 -1.13 11.56 4.38
CA TRP A 90 -2.36 11.39 5.16
C TRP A 90 -3.60 11.90 4.42
N LEU A 91 -3.52 13.06 3.76
CA LEU A 91 -4.62 13.59 2.96
C LEU A 91 -5.07 12.64 1.83
N ALA A 92 -4.13 11.88 1.26
CA ALA A 92 -4.47 10.87 0.25
C ALA A 92 -5.16 9.65 0.87
N VAL A 93 -4.79 9.27 2.10
CA VAL A 93 -5.47 8.20 2.86
C VAL A 93 -6.92 8.60 3.16
N GLU A 94 -7.16 9.84 3.64
CA GLU A 94 -8.50 10.37 3.88
C GLU A 94 -9.34 10.46 2.60
N ALA A 95 -8.73 10.92 1.51
CA ALA A 95 -9.40 10.98 0.21
C ALA A 95 -9.76 9.58 -0.31
N ALA A 96 -8.88 8.58 -0.16
CA ALA A 96 -9.17 7.21 -0.53
C ALA A 96 -10.38 6.66 0.25
N GLN A 97 -10.44 6.88 1.57
CA GLN A 97 -11.59 6.52 2.39
C GLN A 97 -12.88 7.21 1.91
N ALA A 98 -12.82 8.51 1.61
CA ALA A 98 -13.99 9.26 1.12
C ALA A 98 -14.51 8.74 -0.24
N HIS A 99 -13.67 8.06 -1.02
CA HIS A 99 -14.01 7.41 -2.29
C HIS A 99 -14.26 5.89 -2.16
N ASP A 100 -14.41 5.37 -0.94
CA ASP A 100 -14.63 3.94 -0.65
C ASP A 100 -13.52 3.03 -1.23
N MET A 101 -12.28 3.52 -1.23
CA MET A 101 -11.11 2.82 -1.75
C MET A 101 -10.37 2.08 -0.63
N GLY A 102 -9.84 0.90 -0.96
CA GLY A 102 -8.88 0.20 -0.10
C GLY A 102 -7.53 0.94 -0.02
N VAL A 103 -6.93 0.97 1.16
CA VAL A 103 -5.60 1.57 1.39
C VAL A 103 -4.62 0.52 1.86
N PHE A 104 -3.54 0.34 1.09
CA PHE A 104 -2.42 -0.53 1.40
C PHE A 104 -1.18 0.34 1.65
N ILE A 105 -0.61 0.25 2.82
CA ILE A 105 0.66 0.92 3.12
C ILE A 105 1.80 0.04 2.62
N ILE A 106 2.62 0.58 1.73
CA ILE A 106 3.79 -0.11 1.19
C ILE A 106 5.08 0.38 1.86
N SER A 107 6.02 -0.55 2.03
CA SER A 107 7.33 -0.30 2.67
C SER A 107 7.23 0.40 4.05
N PRO A 108 6.40 -0.08 4.99
CA PRO A 108 6.25 0.54 6.30
C PRO A 108 7.55 0.50 7.12
N ASN A 109 8.48 -0.40 6.78
CA ASN A 109 9.82 -0.51 7.38
C ASN A 109 10.77 0.63 6.98
N GLU A 110 10.27 1.75 6.43
CA GLU A 110 11.00 2.85 5.79
C GLU A 110 11.85 2.35 4.60
N LYS A 111 11.99 3.16 3.57
CA LYS A 111 12.73 2.79 2.35
C LYS A 111 14.10 2.21 2.65
N GLY A 112 14.34 0.97 2.19
CA GLY A 112 15.59 0.25 2.44
C GLY A 112 15.69 -0.39 3.81
N GLY A 113 14.58 -0.49 4.57
CA GLY A 113 14.57 -1.20 5.85
C GLY A 113 15.22 -0.45 7.01
N LYS A 114 15.22 0.88 6.98
CA LYS A 114 15.86 1.69 8.02
C LYS A 114 15.33 1.46 9.43
N LEU A 115 14.08 1.01 9.57
CA LEU A 115 13.50 0.67 10.88
C LEU A 115 13.99 -0.68 11.43
N PHE A 116 14.73 -1.48 10.65
CA PHE A 116 15.44 -2.65 11.17
C PHE A 116 16.74 -2.27 11.92
N GLU A 117 17.31 -1.10 11.60
CA GLU A 117 18.52 -0.56 12.26
C GLU A 117 18.25 0.88 12.73
N PRO A 118 17.29 1.07 13.67
CA PRO A 118 16.86 2.40 14.09
C PRO A 118 17.92 3.07 14.98
N PRO A 119 18.00 4.42 14.99
CA PRO A 119 18.89 5.12 15.91
C PRO A 119 18.47 4.92 17.36
N PRO A 120 19.42 4.90 18.34
CA PRO A 120 19.12 4.63 19.73
C PRO A 120 18.02 5.51 20.34
N LYS A 121 17.94 6.78 19.95
CA LYS A 121 16.90 7.69 20.40
C LYS A 121 15.50 7.25 19.99
N LEU A 122 15.37 6.68 18.78
CA LEU A 122 14.09 6.18 18.31
C LEU A 122 13.65 4.92 19.06
N VAL A 123 14.62 4.04 19.39
CA VAL A 123 14.37 2.86 20.23
C VAL A 123 13.85 3.27 21.61
N GLU A 124 14.50 4.26 22.24
CA GLU A 124 14.08 4.81 23.54
C GLU A 124 12.63 5.37 23.50
N LEU A 125 12.31 6.12 22.45
CA LEU A 125 10.99 6.76 22.30
C LEU A 125 9.86 5.77 22.02
N CYS A 126 10.15 4.66 21.33
CA CYS A 126 9.14 3.64 21.01
C CYS A 126 8.97 2.60 22.13
N ALA A 127 9.85 2.57 23.15
CA ALA A 127 9.79 1.56 24.20
C ALA A 127 8.42 1.54 24.90
N PRO A 128 7.89 0.35 25.25
CA PRO A 128 8.53 -0.97 25.22
C PRO A 128 8.51 -1.69 23.86
N LEU A 129 7.90 -1.10 22.84
CA LEU A 129 7.89 -1.66 21.47
C LEU A 129 9.21 -1.37 20.75
N SER A 130 9.55 -2.19 19.76
CA SER A 130 10.54 -1.76 18.78
C SER A 130 9.97 -0.66 17.88
N PRO A 131 10.81 0.17 17.23
CA PRO A 131 10.33 1.16 16.26
C PRO A 131 9.53 0.54 15.10
N MET A 132 9.84 -0.68 14.69
CA MET A 132 9.10 -1.41 13.67
C MET A 132 7.69 -1.79 14.17
N GLN A 133 7.61 -2.40 15.35
CA GLN A 133 6.33 -2.78 15.97
C GLN A 133 5.45 -1.55 16.20
N PHE A 134 6.04 -0.46 16.72
CA PHE A 134 5.33 0.80 16.90
C PHE A 134 4.77 1.32 15.57
N ASN A 135 5.56 1.31 14.52
CA ASN A 135 5.16 1.80 13.20
C ASN A 135 4.03 0.96 12.59
N ASP A 136 4.11 -0.37 12.68
CA ASP A 136 3.06 -1.25 12.18
C ASP A 136 1.74 -1.00 12.91
N LEU A 137 1.78 -0.90 14.24
CA LEU A 137 0.61 -0.58 15.05
C LEU A 137 0.09 0.83 14.78
N TYR A 138 0.98 1.82 14.61
CA TYR A 138 0.59 3.19 14.24
C TYR A 138 -0.22 3.22 12.95
N CYS A 139 0.20 2.48 11.94
CA CYS A 139 -0.53 2.36 10.68
C CYS A 139 -1.87 1.64 10.89
N LEU A 140 -1.86 0.48 11.54
CA LEU A 140 -3.04 -0.37 11.74
C LEU A 140 -4.06 0.20 12.73
N ALA A 141 -3.66 1.17 13.57
CA ALA A 141 -4.57 1.91 14.45
C ALA A 141 -5.54 2.82 13.69
N ARG A 142 -5.30 3.06 12.41
CA ARG A 142 -6.14 3.91 11.57
C ARG A 142 -7.14 3.06 10.80
N PRO A 143 -8.46 3.23 11.00
CA PRO A 143 -9.49 2.42 10.33
C PRO A 143 -9.47 2.59 8.81
N GLN A 144 -8.84 3.64 8.30
CA GLN A 144 -8.64 3.89 6.87
C GLN A 144 -7.60 2.96 6.25
N VAL A 145 -6.68 2.42 7.05
CA VAL A 145 -5.59 1.54 6.58
C VAL A 145 -6.03 0.09 6.67
N HIS A 146 -6.08 -0.60 5.54
CA HIS A 146 -6.59 -1.97 5.47
C HIS A 146 -5.49 -3.02 5.65
N THR A 147 -4.26 -2.73 5.21
CA THR A 147 -3.15 -3.68 5.32
C THR A 147 -1.79 -3.01 5.10
N LEU A 148 -0.75 -3.73 5.50
CA LEU A 148 0.66 -3.36 5.32
C LEU A 148 1.33 -4.36 4.37
N SER A 149 2.13 -3.86 3.44
CA SER A 149 3.01 -4.66 2.59
C SER A 149 4.44 -4.55 3.11
N CYS A 150 4.80 -5.47 3.99
CA CYS A 150 6.10 -5.48 4.66
C CYS A 150 7.15 -6.18 3.79
N GLY A 151 8.30 -5.53 3.61
CA GLY A 151 9.45 -6.12 2.94
C GLY A 151 10.38 -6.80 3.93
N ALA A 152 10.93 -7.96 3.57
CA ALA A 152 11.89 -8.69 4.35
C ALA A 152 13.06 -9.14 3.47
N ALA A 153 14.28 -9.03 3.96
CA ALA A 153 15.49 -9.55 3.31
C ALA A 153 15.83 -10.96 3.82
N ARG A 154 15.44 -11.25 5.06
CA ARG A 154 15.68 -12.52 5.76
C ARG A 154 14.37 -13.02 6.37
N PRO A 155 14.18 -14.34 6.57
CA PRO A 155 12.98 -14.87 7.22
C PRO A 155 12.69 -14.25 8.60
N GLY A 156 13.73 -14.00 9.42
CA GLY A 156 13.59 -13.39 10.74
C GLY A 156 13.13 -11.92 10.72
N ASP A 157 13.17 -11.24 9.59
CA ASP A 157 12.65 -9.87 9.49
C ASP A 157 11.13 -9.83 9.63
N PHE A 158 10.44 -10.94 9.33
CA PHE A 158 8.99 -11.08 9.57
C PHE A 158 8.65 -11.22 11.05
N ASP A 159 9.57 -11.68 11.89
CA ASP A 159 9.32 -11.89 13.33
C ASP A 159 8.93 -10.57 14.02
N GLU A 160 9.55 -9.47 13.63
CA GLU A 160 9.20 -8.13 14.12
C GLU A 160 7.76 -7.73 13.78
N HIS A 161 7.34 -7.94 12.54
CA HIS A 161 5.97 -7.63 12.11
C HIS A 161 4.94 -8.55 12.77
N ILE A 162 5.27 -9.84 12.93
CA ILE A 162 4.40 -10.82 13.61
C ILE A 162 4.26 -10.46 15.09
N ALA A 163 5.36 -10.07 15.74
CA ALA A 163 5.35 -9.68 17.15
C ALA A 163 4.48 -8.44 17.41
N ALA A 164 4.37 -7.51 16.45
CA ALA A 164 3.45 -6.38 16.56
C ALA A 164 2.00 -6.82 16.74
N LEU A 165 1.57 -7.91 16.07
CA LEU A 165 0.19 -8.40 16.15
C LEU A 165 -0.23 -8.84 17.56
N ALA A 166 0.72 -9.20 18.44
CA ALA A 166 0.42 -9.51 19.83
C ALA A 166 -0.15 -8.31 20.62
N HIS A 167 0.03 -7.11 20.11
CA HIS A 167 -0.44 -5.86 20.69
C HIS A 167 -1.67 -5.27 19.96
N TYR A 168 -2.14 -5.94 18.89
CA TYR A 168 -3.19 -5.39 18.02
C TYR A 168 -4.51 -5.14 18.76
N ASP A 169 -4.96 -6.08 19.60
CA ASP A 169 -6.22 -5.96 20.35
C ASP A 169 -6.22 -4.80 21.39
N LYS A 170 -5.03 -4.31 21.75
CA LYS A 170 -4.82 -3.20 22.68
C LYS A 170 -4.23 -1.97 22.02
N ILE A 171 -4.38 -1.86 20.71
CA ILE A 171 -3.72 -0.83 19.91
C ILE A 171 -4.06 0.59 20.39
N ALA A 172 -5.32 0.83 20.79
CA ALA A 172 -5.78 2.12 21.29
C ALA A 172 -5.18 2.51 22.66
N GLU A 173 -4.62 1.53 23.41
CA GLU A 173 -3.94 1.76 24.69
C GLU A 173 -2.41 1.91 24.48
N THR A 174 -1.92 1.46 23.31
CA THR A 174 -0.49 1.35 23.00
C THR A 174 0.01 2.50 22.14
N ILE A 175 -0.84 3.05 21.25
CA ILE A 175 -0.61 4.14 20.32
C ILE A 175 -1.55 5.31 20.65
#